data_674f434fe766c4b879616e4ec8fbd792
#
_entry.id   674f434fe766c4b879616e4ec8fbd792
#
_cell.length_a   1.000
_cell.length_b   1.000
_cell.length_c   1.000
_cell.angle_alpha   90.00
_cell.angle_beta   90.00
_cell.angle_gamma   90.00
#
_symmetry.space_group_name_H-M   'P 1'
#
loop_
_entity.id
_entity.type
_entity.pdbx_description
1 polymer ?
#
loop_
_entity_poly.entity_id
_entity_poly.type
_entity_poly.pdbx_seq_one_letter_code
_entity_poly.pdbx_strand_id
1 'polypeptide(L)' 'MPVLMLKEAAVLSGIVDVESAELLHHKLLENPQLKIECKGLEHMHAAVVQVLLAHGVALPDAIFPVTTV' A
#
# COMPACT_ATOMS: atom_id res chain seq x y z
N MET A 1 -11.32 -2.25 -6.91
CA MET A 1 -10.11 -2.66 -6.21
C MET A 1 -9.66 -1.55 -5.27
N PRO A 2 -9.17 -1.88 -4.07
CA PRO A 2 -8.65 -0.87 -3.14
C PRO A 2 -7.29 -0.31 -3.57
N VAL A 3 -6.67 -0.91 -4.57
CA VAL A 3 -5.39 -0.44 -5.09
C VAL A 3 -5.56 -0.11 -6.57
N LEU A 4 -5.36 1.16 -6.91
CA LEU A 4 -5.40 1.61 -8.30
C LEU A 4 -3.96 1.78 -8.78
N MET A 5 -3.56 0.94 -9.73
CA MET A 5 -2.20 0.99 -10.28
C MET A 5 -2.14 1.95 -11.45
N LEU A 6 -1.39 3.01 -11.27
CA LEU A 6 -1.10 3.97 -12.31
C LEU A 6 0.32 3.73 -12.84
N LYS A 7 0.70 4.44 -13.88
CA LYS A 7 2.00 4.22 -14.51
C LYS A 7 3.17 4.42 -13.55
N GLU A 8 3.09 5.43 -12.69
CA GLU A 8 4.17 5.77 -11.77
C GLU A 8 3.73 5.84 -10.32
N ALA A 9 2.50 5.42 -10.03
CA ALA A 9 1.95 5.51 -8.70
C ALA A 9 0.95 4.40 -8.44
N ALA A 10 0.78 4.07 -7.19
CA ALA A 10 -0.29 3.21 -6.72
C ALA A 10 -1.12 3.99 -5.72
N VAL A 11 -2.42 4.05 -5.93
CA VAL A 11 -3.34 4.76 -5.04
C VAL A 11 -4.08 3.74 -4.19
N LEU A 12 -3.90 3.85 -2.88
CA LEU A 12 -4.56 2.99 -1.91
C LEU A 12 -5.81 3.67 -1.38
N SER A 13 -6.93 2.97 -1.38
CA SER A 13 -8.19 3.53 -0.91
C SER A 13 -9.02 2.45 -0.24
N GLY A 14 -9.95 2.86 0.62
CA GLY A 14 -10.85 1.96 1.29
C GLY A 14 -10.13 0.95 2.17
N ILE A 15 -10.47 -0.31 2.02
CA ILE A 15 -9.90 -1.41 2.80
C ILE A 15 -8.84 -2.12 1.96
N VAL A 16 -7.59 -2.03 2.39
CA VAL A 16 -6.46 -2.66 1.69
C VAL A 16 -6.06 -3.90 2.49
N ASP A 17 -6.35 -5.06 1.92
CA ASP A 17 -6.15 -6.34 2.61
C ASP A 17 -4.85 -7.05 2.21
N VAL A 18 -4.69 -8.28 2.69
CA VAL A 18 -3.45 -9.04 2.51
C VAL A 18 -3.14 -9.33 1.04
N GLU A 19 -4.16 -9.47 0.21
CA GLU A 19 -3.94 -9.73 -1.22
C GLU A 19 -3.24 -8.56 -1.90
N SER A 20 -3.54 -7.35 -1.43
CA SER A 20 -2.90 -6.15 -1.96
C SER A 20 -1.42 -6.09 -1.59
N ALA A 21 -1.02 -6.70 -0.48
CA ALA A 21 0.38 -6.72 -0.08
C ALA A 21 1.25 -7.40 -1.14
N GLU A 22 0.78 -8.53 -1.66
CA GLU A 22 1.51 -9.26 -2.66
C GLU A 22 1.62 -8.48 -3.97
N LEU A 23 0.52 -7.88 -4.39
CA LEU A 23 0.50 -7.04 -5.58
C LEU A 23 1.48 -5.87 -5.45
N LEU A 24 1.46 -5.17 -4.33
CA LEU A 24 2.35 -4.04 -4.09
C LEU A 24 3.81 -4.47 -4.04
N HIS A 25 4.08 -5.61 -3.42
CA HIS A 25 5.44 -6.15 -3.35
C HIS A 25 6.00 -6.37 -4.75
N HIS A 26 5.23 -7.04 -5.63
CA HIS A 26 5.66 -7.27 -7.00
C HIS A 26 5.87 -5.97 -7.75
N LYS A 27 4.96 -5.03 -7.61
CA LYS A 27 5.06 -3.75 -8.32
C LYS A 27 6.26 -2.94 -7.86
N LEU A 28 6.55 -2.96 -6.57
CA LEU A 28 7.71 -2.26 -6.04
C LEU A 28 9.03 -2.92 -6.42
N LEU A 29 9.02 -4.24 -6.61
CA LEU A 29 10.20 -4.92 -7.13
C LEU A 29 10.47 -4.52 -8.58
N GLU A 30 9.42 -4.38 -9.39
CA GLU A 30 9.56 -3.97 -10.78
C GLU A 30 9.91 -2.49 -10.91
N ASN A 31 9.37 -1.66 -10.02
CA ASN A 31 9.60 -0.23 -10.04
C ASN A 31 9.82 0.29 -8.63
N PRO A 32 11.08 0.30 -8.16
CA PRO A 32 11.38 0.77 -6.79
C PRO A 32 11.04 2.24 -6.56
N GLN A 33 10.83 3.01 -7.61
CA GLN A 33 10.49 4.43 -7.49
C GLN A 33 8.99 4.69 -7.55
N LEU A 34 8.19 3.64 -7.54
CA LEU A 34 6.74 3.76 -7.56
C LEU A 34 6.27 4.58 -6.36
N LYS A 35 5.46 5.60 -6.64
CA LYS A 35 4.88 6.43 -5.59
C LYS A 35 3.67 5.75 -5.00
N ILE A 36 3.54 5.81 -3.70
CA ILE A 36 2.38 5.27 -3.00
C ILE A 36 1.57 6.44 -2.48
N GLU A 37 0.33 6.53 -2.93
CA GLU A 37 -0.60 7.57 -2.51
C GLU A 37 -1.78 6.95 -1.80
N CYS A 38 -2.32 7.65 -0.81
CA CYS A 38 -3.48 7.19 -0.06
C CYS A 38 -4.61 8.20 -0.22
N LYS A 39 -5.74 7.75 -0.75
CA LYS A 39 -6.92 8.58 -0.91
C LYS A 39 -8.13 7.85 -0.37
N GLY A 40 -8.73 8.39 0.69
CA GLY A 40 -9.88 7.75 1.31
C GLY A 40 -9.54 6.39 1.90
N LEU A 41 -8.32 6.22 2.37
CA LEU A 41 -7.90 4.97 2.98
C LEU A 41 -8.60 4.82 4.33
N GLU A 42 -9.30 3.70 4.51
CA GLU A 42 -10.04 3.42 5.73
C GLU A 42 -9.34 2.39 6.61
N HIS A 43 -8.64 1.46 5.98
CA HIS A 43 -8.06 0.33 6.69
C HIS A 43 -6.93 -0.29 5.89
N MET A 44 -5.88 -0.75 6.57
CA MET A 44 -4.75 -1.39 5.90
C MET A 44 -4.31 -2.60 6.72
N HIS A 45 -4.14 -3.74 6.06
CA HIS A 45 -3.62 -4.94 6.72
C HIS A 45 -2.14 -4.73 7.06
N ALA A 46 -1.70 -5.28 8.20
CA ALA A 46 -0.31 -5.14 8.64
C ALA A 46 0.69 -5.65 7.60
N ALA A 47 0.33 -6.67 6.83
CA ALA A 47 1.20 -7.19 5.78
C ALA A 47 1.50 -6.12 4.72
N VAL A 48 0.53 -5.27 4.41
CA VAL A 48 0.73 -4.16 3.47
C VAL A 48 1.70 -3.15 4.06
N VAL A 49 1.53 -2.82 5.34
CA VAL A 49 2.42 -1.90 6.04
C VAL A 49 3.85 -2.42 5.98
N GLN A 50 4.05 -3.71 6.24
CA GLN A 50 5.38 -4.31 6.22
C GLN A 50 6.00 -4.28 4.83
N VAL A 51 5.22 -4.52 3.79
CA VAL A 51 5.71 -4.44 2.41
C VAL A 51 6.18 -3.02 2.10
N LEU A 52 5.39 -2.02 2.45
CA LEU A 52 5.75 -0.63 2.20
C LEU A 52 7.03 -0.25 2.95
N LEU A 53 7.13 -0.63 4.21
CA LEU A 53 8.32 -0.35 5.01
C LEU A 53 9.55 -1.07 4.46
N ALA A 54 9.40 -2.32 4.04
CA ALA A 54 10.50 -3.10 3.49
C ALA A 54 11.08 -2.49 2.23
N HIS A 55 10.25 -1.78 1.46
CA HIS A 55 10.69 -1.11 0.25
C HIS A 55 11.08 0.36 0.47
N GLY A 56 11.12 0.78 1.73
CA GLY A 56 11.53 2.14 2.05
C GLY A 56 10.49 3.21 1.73
N VAL A 57 9.24 2.81 1.62
CA VAL A 57 8.16 3.76 1.32
C VAL A 57 7.77 4.48 2.59
N ALA A 58 7.68 5.81 2.50
CA ALA A 58 7.21 6.62 3.63
C ALA A 58 5.70 6.41 3.80
N LEU A 59 5.29 6.08 5.02
CA LEU A 59 3.89 5.92 5.33
C LEU A 59 3.22 7.29 5.52
N PRO A 60 1.93 7.40 5.21
CA PRO A 60 1.22 8.66 5.42
C PRO A 60 1.08 8.96 6.91
N ASP A 61 1.00 10.24 7.24
CA ASP A 61 0.81 10.68 8.62
C ASP A 61 -0.61 10.39 9.14
N ALA A 62 -1.52 10.05 8.25
CA ALA A 62 -2.89 9.78 8.62
C ALA A 62 -2.97 8.53 9.49
N ILE A 63 -3.72 8.63 10.57
CA ILE A 63 -3.98 7.49 11.45
C ILE A 63 -5.16 6.70 10.87
N PHE A 64 -4.96 5.42 10.63
CA PHE A 64 -6.00 4.54 10.15
C PHE A 64 -5.88 3.18 10.84
N PRO A 65 -6.98 2.40 10.93
CA PRO A 65 -6.91 1.08 11.53
C PRO A 65 -6.03 0.13 10.74
N VAL A 66 -5.23 -0.65 11.46
CA VAL A 66 -4.37 -1.68 10.87
C VAL A 66 -4.75 -3.01 11.49
N THR A 67 -5.00 -4.01 10.64
CA THR A 67 -5.27 -5.37 11.10
C THR A 67 -4.02 -6.22 10.99
N THR A 68 -3.83 -7.09 11.98
CA THR A 68 -2.70 -8.02 12.02
C THR A 68 -3.11 -9.45 11.71
N VAL A 69 -4.38 -9.66 11.44
CA VAL A 69 -4.89 -11.01 11.19
C VAL A 69 -5.27 -11.17 9.74
#